data_b05a54d0b712e9df1646048118bf59e3
#
_entry.id   b05a54d0b712e9df1646048118bf59e3
#
_cell.length_a   1.000
_cell.length_b   1.000
_cell.length_c   1.000
_cell.angle_alpha   90.00
_cell.angle_beta   90.00
_cell.angle_gamma   90.00
#
_symmetry.space_group_name_H-M   'P 1'
#
loop_
_entity.id
_entity.type
_entity.pdbx_description
1 polymer ?
#
loop_
_entity_poly.entity_id
_entity_poly.type
_entity_poly.pdbx_seq_one_letter_code
_entity_poly.pdbx_strand_id
1 'polypeptide(L)'
;FAGYYWRIIRINSNGSIRMIYDGTSAHKNGEASEDRQYGTSQFNTSSYNNMYVGYMYTSGEAHGTSTSSVIKTNVDKFYTDKLSSYASKLDTNAGFCGDRSNLNQQSGVGTGTVITYNKGYLRVVESSPTLTCENASDYYTVASASSGNKKLSYPIGLITADEVMFAGHGGGIFDGEYNYMKSNSKSYLVTGTFFATMTPAGGYNLYGTNYWNALIFVISSSGNFDDSSVYNTTCFKPVINLKPDVTITGSGTVTDPYVIK
;
A
#
# COMPACT_ATOMS: atom_id res chain seq x y z
N PHE A 1 14.26 2.86 13.85
CA PHE A 1 13.19 3.56 14.54
C PHE A 1 12.26 2.58 15.25
N ALA A 2 11.91 2.86 16.49
CA ALA A 2 11.03 2.01 17.32
C ALA A 2 11.47 0.54 17.43
N GLY A 3 12.77 0.26 17.42
CA GLY A 3 13.31 -1.10 17.49
C GLY A 3 13.26 -1.89 16.18
N TYR A 4 12.89 -1.24 15.07
CA TYR A 4 12.79 -1.85 13.75
C TYR A 4 13.65 -1.13 12.73
N TYR A 5 13.98 -1.83 11.64
CA TYR A 5 14.58 -1.29 10.45
C TYR A 5 13.49 -0.88 9.46
N TRP A 6 13.76 0.21 8.73
CA TRP A 6 12.85 0.83 7.77
C TRP A 6 13.62 1.23 6.52
N ARG A 7 12.95 1.20 5.38
CA ARG A 7 13.49 1.76 4.13
C ARG A 7 12.78 3.07 3.82
N ILE A 8 13.55 4.08 3.44
CA ILE A 8 13.01 5.34 2.97
C ILE A 8 12.42 5.10 1.58
N ILE A 9 11.12 5.39 1.44
CA ILE A 9 10.41 5.39 0.16
C ILE A 9 10.68 6.71 -0.55
N ARG A 10 10.47 7.83 0.18
CA ARG A 10 10.64 9.20 -0.34
C ARG A 10 10.66 10.22 0.80
N ILE A 11 11.02 11.45 0.43
CA ILE A 11 10.78 12.66 1.23
C ILE A 11 9.53 13.34 0.66
N ASN A 12 8.55 13.62 1.51
CA ASN A 12 7.33 14.33 1.14
C ASN A 12 7.62 15.83 0.95
N SER A 13 6.69 16.56 0.30
CA SER A 13 6.86 18.00 0.02
C SER A 13 7.00 18.87 1.28
N ASN A 14 6.47 18.42 2.43
CA ASN A 14 6.62 19.08 3.72
C ASN A 14 7.89 18.68 4.48
N GLY A 15 8.79 17.90 3.84
CA GLY A 15 10.02 17.40 4.43
C GLY A 15 9.88 16.15 5.30
N SER A 16 8.67 15.65 5.53
CA SER A 16 8.48 14.41 6.27
C SER A 16 9.04 13.21 5.51
N ILE A 17 9.55 12.21 6.24
CA ILE A 17 10.24 11.05 5.69
C ILE A 17 9.28 9.86 5.66
N ARG A 18 8.88 9.45 4.45
CA ARG A 18 8.01 8.28 4.27
C ARG A 18 8.85 7.00 4.23
N MET A 19 8.50 6.05 5.09
CA MET A 19 9.26 4.82 5.29
C MET A 19 8.36 3.58 5.30
N ILE A 20 8.90 2.46 4.81
CA ILE A 20 8.29 1.13 4.86
C ILE A 20 9.08 0.22 5.80
N TYR A 21 8.38 -0.60 6.57
CA TYR A 21 8.95 -1.62 7.45
C TYR A 21 9.89 -2.56 6.69
N ASP A 22 11.06 -2.87 7.27
CA ASP A 22 12.07 -3.72 6.65
C ASP A 22 12.72 -4.74 7.61
N GLY A 23 12.10 -4.99 8.77
CA GLY A 23 12.53 -6.06 9.64
C GLY A 23 13.08 -5.66 10.99
N THR A 24 13.65 -6.65 11.66
CA THR A 24 14.31 -6.54 12.99
C THR A 24 15.82 -6.50 12.88
N SER A 25 16.36 -6.71 11.68
CA SER A 25 17.79 -6.61 11.36
C SER A 25 18.01 -5.80 10.07
N ALA A 26 19.25 -5.41 9.83
CA ALA A 26 19.62 -4.67 8.61
C ALA A 26 19.79 -5.65 7.44
N HIS A 27 19.15 -5.36 6.32
CA HIS A 27 19.17 -6.18 5.12
C HIS A 27 19.77 -5.46 3.91
N LYS A 28 20.40 -6.21 3.01
CA LYS A 28 20.78 -5.70 1.69
C LYS A 28 19.56 -5.63 0.78
N ASN A 29 19.64 -4.82 -0.28
CA ASN A 29 18.63 -4.81 -1.32
C ASN A 29 18.54 -6.18 -2.00
N GLY A 30 17.32 -6.66 -2.23
CA GLY A 30 17.06 -7.96 -2.85
C GLY A 30 17.29 -9.18 -1.93
N GLU A 31 17.67 -8.98 -0.68
CA GLU A 31 17.85 -10.06 0.28
C GLU A 31 16.48 -10.59 0.75
N ALA A 32 16.27 -11.90 0.61
CA ALA A 32 15.07 -12.55 1.12
C ALA A 32 15.23 -12.85 2.63
N SER A 33 14.24 -12.43 3.43
CA SER A 33 14.20 -12.73 4.86
C SER A 33 12.77 -12.63 5.39
N GLU A 34 12.40 -13.53 6.29
CA GLU A 34 11.06 -13.59 6.86
C GLU A 34 10.73 -12.40 7.78
N ASP A 35 11.74 -11.78 8.42
CA ASP A 35 11.53 -10.64 9.30
C ASP A 35 11.24 -9.33 8.54
N ARG A 36 11.44 -9.31 7.22
CA ARG A 36 11.21 -8.12 6.37
C ARG A 36 9.73 -7.83 6.08
N GLN A 37 8.82 -8.66 6.47
CA GLN A 37 7.37 -8.42 6.59
C GLN A 37 6.96 -8.51 8.06
N TYR A 38 5.93 -7.76 8.44
CA TYR A 38 5.49 -7.79 9.84
C TYR A 38 4.59 -8.97 10.16
N GLY A 39 3.77 -9.39 9.22
CA GLY A 39 2.85 -10.50 9.42
C GLY A 39 2.03 -10.76 8.15
N THR A 40 1.01 -11.58 8.29
CA THR A 40 0.09 -11.94 7.20
C THR A 40 -1.33 -11.50 7.50
N SER A 41 -2.06 -11.14 6.45
CA SER A 41 -3.46 -10.72 6.51
C SER A 41 -4.16 -10.97 5.19
N GLN A 42 -5.47 -11.26 5.23
CA GLN A 42 -6.33 -10.96 4.11
C GLN A 42 -6.45 -9.44 4.00
N PHE A 43 -6.59 -8.92 2.78
CA PHE A 43 -6.95 -7.50 2.62
C PHE A 43 -8.38 -7.27 3.10
N ASN A 44 -9.28 -8.16 2.70
CA ASN A 44 -10.64 -8.21 3.25
C ASN A 44 -11.22 -9.64 3.19
N THR A 45 -12.31 -9.90 3.89
CA THR A 45 -12.91 -11.25 4.02
C THR A 45 -13.80 -11.66 2.87
N SER A 46 -14.24 -10.74 2.00
CA SER A 46 -15.12 -11.05 0.87
C SER A 46 -14.48 -10.62 -0.45
N SER A 47 -14.46 -11.55 -1.41
CA SER A 47 -13.80 -11.34 -2.70
C SER A 47 -14.74 -10.91 -3.82
N TYR A 48 -16.06 -11.01 -3.62
CA TYR A 48 -17.01 -10.95 -4.72
C TYR A 48 -17.66 -9.59 -4.94
N ASN A 49 -17.06 -8.53 -4.40
CA ASN A 49 -17.60 -7.20 -4.53
C ASN A 49 -16.47 -6.16 -4.52
N ASN A 50 -16.47 -5.27 -5.51
CA ASN A 50 -15.45 -4.21 -5.68
C ASN A 50 -15.27 -3.31 -4.45
N MET A 51 -16.28 -3.15 -3.59
CA MET A 51 -16.14 -2.32 -2.39
C MET A 51 -15.04 -2.85 -1.45
N TYR A 52 -14.74 -4.14 -1.49
CA TYR A 52 -13.74 -4.76 -0.62
C TYR A 52 -12.28 -4.49 -1.03
N VAL A 53 -12.03 -3.84 -2.16
CA VAL A 53 -10.67 -3.38 -2.55
C VAL A 53 -10.20 -2.16 -1.76
N GLY A 54 -11.11 -1.46 -1.09
CA GLY A 54 -10.79 -0.26 -0.30
C GLY A 54 -10.12 -0.55 1.02
N TYR A 55 -9.10 0.24 1.35
CA TYR A 55 -8.51 0.26 2.69
C TYR A 55 -9.54 0.60 3.79
N MET A 56 -10.50 1.45 3.43
CA MET A 56 -11.80 1.58 4.08
C MET A 56 -12.90 1.56 3.00
N TYR A 57 -14.11 1.19 3.35
CA TYR A 57 -15.21 1.09 2.41
C TYR A 57 -16.58 1.37 3.05
N THR A 58 -17.58 1.65 2.24
CA THR A 58 -19.00 1.65 2.59
C THR A 58 -19.76 0.92 1.49
N SER A 59 -20.67 0.02 1.87
CA SER A 59 -21.47 -0.72 0.89
C SER A 59 -22.28 0.24 0.02
N GLY A 60 -22.21 0.06 -1.31
CA GLY A 60 -22.94 0.89 -2.28
C GLY A 60 -22.28 2.24 -2.60
N GLU A 61 -21.14 2.57 -2.01
CA GLU A 61 -20.41 3.83 -2.25
C GLU A 61 -19.04 3.56 -2.85
N ALA A 62 -18.72 4.22 -3.98
CA ALA A 62 -17.42 4.08 -4.64
C ALA A 62 -16.23 4.52 -3.77
N HIS A 63 -16.42 5.55 -2.96
CA HIS A 63 -15.41 6.18 -2.12
C HIS A 63 -15.80 6.23 -0.63
N GLY A 64 -16.69 5.33 -0.20
CA GLY A 64 -17.16 5.26 1.17
C GLY A 64 -16.06 4.84 2.15
N THR A 65 -16.15 5.28 3.40
CA THR A 65 -15.09 5.10 4.42
C THR A 65 -15.64 4.75 5.80
N SER A 66 -16.83 4.15 5.88
CA SER A 66 -17.46 3.82 7.16
C SER A 66 -16.88 2.58 7.85
N THR A 67 -16.30 1.67 7.08
CA THR A 67 -15.81 0.37 7.57
C THR A 67 -14.33 0.20 7.24
N SER A 68 -13.54 -0.21 8.22
CA SER A 68 -12.14 -0.60 8.01
C SER A 68 -12.03 -1.98 7.38
N SER A 69 -11.11 -2.15 6.43
CA SER A 69 -10.74 -3.47 5.93
C SER A 69 -10.03 -4.31 7.00
N VAL A 70 -9.90 -5.61 6.77
CA VAL A 70 -9.16 -6.50 7.68
C VAL A 70 -7.70 -6.09 7.77
N ILE A 71 -7.05 -5.82 6.62
CA ILE A 71 -5.64 -5.40 6.61
C ILE A 71 -5.44 -4.09 7.36
N LYS A 72 -6.36 -3.12 7.23
CA LYS A 72 -6.30 -1.86 7.99
C LYS A 72 -6.33 -2.13 9.49
N THR A 73 -7.22 -3.02 9.95
CA THR A 73 -7.31 -3.38 11.36
C THR A 73 -5.98 -3.96 11.87
N ASN A 74 -5.32 -4.80 11.08
CA ASN A 74 -4.03 -5.39 11.44
C ASN A 74 -2.88 -4.35 11.41
N VAL A 75 -2.91 -3.42 10.47
CA VAL A 75 -1.96 -2.29 10.41
C VAL A 75 -2.15 -1.34 11.58
N ASP A 76 -3.39 -1.01 11.94
CA ASP A 76 -3.72 -0.21 13.12
C ASP A 76 -3.25 -0.90 14.42
N LYS A 77 -3.40 -2.24 14.49
CA LYS A 77 -2.88 -3.03 15.62
C LYS A 77 -1.36 -2.96 15.73
N PHE A 78 -0.63 -3.01 14.60
CA PHE A 78 0.82 -2.79 14.64
C PHE A 78 1.16 -1.42 15.25
N TYR A 79 0.43 -0.37 14.87
CA TYR A 79 0.65 0.96 15.45
C TYR A 79 0.43 0.95 16.96
N THR A 80 -0.70 0.44 17.44
CA THR A 80 -1.02 0.44 18.86
C THR A 80 -0.03 -0.37 19.68
N ASP A 81 0.42 -1.49 19.17
CA ASP A 81 1.33 -2.41 19.89
C ASP A 81 2.80 -1.94 19.87
N LYS A 82 3.22 -1.24 18.80
CA LYS A 82 4.65 -1.02 18.51
C LYS A 82 5.06 0.44 18.36
N LEU A 83 4.14 1.32 17.96
CA LEU A 83 4.48 2.69 17.60
C LEU A 83 3.82 3.76 18.48
N SER A 84 2.86 3.41 19.31
CA SER A 84 2.08 4.38 20.09
C SER A 84 2.94 5.26 20.99
N SER A 85 4.01 4.73 21.58
CA SER A 85 4.98 5.48 22.40
C SER A 85 5.87 6.45 21.57
N TYR A 86 5.86 6.33 20.25
CA TYR A 86 6.61 7.16 19.32
C TYR A 86 5.72 8.14 18.54
N ALA A 87 4.45 8.29 18.92
CA ALA A 87 3.46 9.12 18.24
C ALA A 87 3.95 10.57 17.97
N SER A 88 4.72 11.15 18.91
CA SER A 88 5.26 12.50 18.79
C SER A 88 6.24 12.67 17.61
N LYS A 89 6.84 11.60 17.11
CA LYS A 89 7.78 11.59 15.98
C LYS A 89 7.09 11.39 14.63
N LEU A 90 5.81 11.01 14.62
CA LEU A 90 5.08 10.70 13.40
C LEU A 90 4.34 11.92 12.86
N ASP A 91 4.37 12.08 11.53
CA ASP A 91 3.63 13.13 10.83
C ASP A 91 2.19 12.70 10.60
N THR A 92 1.24 13.39 11.25
CA THR A 92 -0.19 13.15 11.11
C THR A 92 -0.82 13.86 9.92
N ASN A 93 -0.08 14.74 9.23
CA ASN A 93 -0.54 15.47 8.05
C ASN A 93 -0.25 14.74 6.75
N ALA A 94 0.77 13.90 6.74
CA ALA A 94 1.08 13.07 5.59
C ALA A 94 0.11 11.89 5.51
N GLY A 95 -0.55 11.74 4.35
CA GLY A 95 -1.59 10.74 4.14
C GLY A 95 -1.16 9.53 3.31
N PHE A 96 -2.14 8.70 3.04
CA PHE A 96 -2.00 7.45 2.29
C PHE A 96 -3.10 7.39 1.23
N CYS A 97 -2.72 7.25 -0.05
CA CYS A 97 -3.68 7.21 -1.15
C CYS A 97 -4.17 5.78 -1.39
N GLY A 98 -5.45 5.55 -1.22
CA GLY A 98 -6.10 4.27 -1.53
C GLY A 98 -6.74 4.21 -2.91
N ASP A 99 -6.70 5.27 -3.67
CA ASP A 99 -7.21 5.54 -5.03
C ASP A 99 -8.15 4.46 -5.61
N ARG A 100 -9.42 4.55 -5.27
CA ARG A 100 -10.49 3.67 -5.79
C ARG A 100 -11.18 4.22 -7.02
N SER A 101 -10.66 5.30 -7.60
CA SER A 101 -11.18 5.87 -8.85
C SER A 101 -11.18 4.82 -9.95
N ASN A 102 -12.29 4.66 -10.66
CA ASN A 102 -12.41 3.71 -11.74
C ASN A 102 -12.08 4.32 -13.11
N LEU A 103 -11.72 3.48 -14.07
CA LEU A 103 -11.38 3.90 -15.42
C LEU A 103 -12.58 4.41 -16.20
N ASN A 104 -13.76 3.87 -15.99
CA ASN A 104 -14.89 4.00 -16.91
C ASN A 104 -16.07 4.77 -16.33
N GLN A 105 -15.94 5.41 -15.18
CA GLN A 105 -17.04 6.11 -14.47
C GLN A 105 -18.33 5.27 -14.40
N GLN A 106 -18.20 3.96 -14.31
CA GLN A 106 -19.35 3.05 -14.32
C GLN A 106 -20.16 3.21 -13.04
N SER A 107 -21.47 3.30 -13.20
CA SER A 107 -22.40 3.17 -12.10
C SER A 107 -22.29 1.76 -11.50
N GLY A 108 -22.41 1.64 -10.17
CA GLY A 108 -22.35 0.34 -9.50
C GLY A 108 -20.98 -0.04 -8.96
N VAL A 109 -19.99 0.83 -8.98
CA VAL A 109 -18.72 0.65 -8.26
C VAL A 109 -19.02 0.49 -6.78
N GLY A 110 -18.54 -0.60 -6.18
CA GLY A 110 -18.86 -0.96 -4.80
C GLY A 110 -20.13 -1.82 -4.65
N THR A 111 -20.82 -2.17 -5.74
CA THR A 111 -22.02 -3.02 -5.69
C THR A 111 -21.78 -4.47 -6.13
N GLY A 112 -20.60 -4.80 -6.62
CA GLY A 112 -20.21 -6.16 -6.99
C GLY A 112 -20.74 -6.69 -8.33
N THR A 113 -21.50 -5.89 -9.07
CA THR A 113 -22.20 -6.37 -10.29
C THR A 113 -21.52 -5.99 -11.59
N VAL A 114 -20.46 -5.16 -11.56
CA VAL A 114 -19.84 -4.59 -12.75
C VAL A 114 -18.33 -4.83 -12.74
N ILE A 115 -17.77 -5.22 -13.89
CA ILE A 115 -16.32 -5.25 -14.09
C ILE A 115 -15.78 -3.84 -13.93
N THR A 116 -14.89 -3.67 -12.98
CA THR A 116 -14.31 -2.37 -12.67
C THR A 116 -12.79 -2.50 -12.64
N TYR A 117 -12.12 -1.77 -13.53
CA TYR A 117 -10.71 -1.52 -13.39
C TYR A 117 -10.50 -0.18 -12.70
N ASN A 118 -9.64 -0.16 -11.70
CA ASN A 118 -9.27 1.06 -11.02
C ASN A 118 -8.18 1.81 -11.82
N LYS A 119 -8.09 3.12 -11.66
CA LYS A 119 -7.07 3.93 -12.35
C LYS A 119 -5.65 3.49 -12.02
N GLY A 120 -5.42 2.97 -10.80
CA GLY A 120 -4.16 2.34 -10.43
C GLY A 120 -3.74 1.21 -11.37
N TYR A 121 -4.70 0.43 -11.89
CA TYR A 121 -4.43 -0.59 -12.90
C TYR A 121 -3.86 0.01 -14.18
N LEU A 122 -4.50 1.05 -14.72
CA LEU A 122 -4.01 1.70 -15.94
C LEU A 122 -2.60 2.27 -15.74
N ARG A 123 -2.34 2.93 -14.61
CA ARG A 123 -1.02 3.48 -14.31
C ARG A 123 0.07 2.40 -14.23
N VAL A 124 -0.23 1.23 -13.64
CA VAL A 124 0.70 0.10 -13.62
C VAL A 124 0.97 -0.41 -15.04
N VAL A 125 -0.09 -0.60 -15.84
CA VAL A 125 0.00 -1.07 -17.23
C VAL A 125 0.81 -0.10 -18.12
N GLU A 126 0.55 1.20 -18.01
CA GLU A 126 1.21 2.23 -18.79
C GLU A 126 2.56 2.68 -18.22
N SER A 127 2.96 2.15 -17.06
CA SER A 127 4.15 2.61 -16.33
C SER A 127 4.15 4.12 -16.09
N SER A 128 2.99 4.69 -15.74
CA SER A 128 2.77 6.12 -15.55
C SER A 128 2.42 6.50 -14.10
N PRO A 129 3.36 6.29 -13.14
CA PRO A 129 3.07 6.49 -11.72
C PRO A 129 2.84 7.95 -11.36
N THR A 130 1.99 8.17 -10.35
CA THR A 130 1.74 9.48 -9.76
C THR A 130 1.83 9.43 -8.23
N LEU A 131 2.22 10.54 -7.61
CA LEU A 131 2.11 10.73 -6.16
C LEU A 131 0.88 11.56 -5.76
N THR A 132 0.09 11.98 -6.75
CA THR A 132 -1.16 12.73 -6.52
C THR A 132 -2.29 11.74 -6.27
N CYS A 133 -3.03 11.96 -5.20
CA CYS A 133 -4.27 11.23 -4.93
C CYS A 133 -5.43 11.99 -5.61
N GLU A 134 -6.02 11.42 -6.65
CA GLU A 134 -7.03 12.09 -7.47
C GLU A 134 -8.31 12.40 -6.69
N ASN A 135 -8.73 11.48 -5.81
CA ASN A 135 -9.93 11.66 -5.00
C ASN A 135 -9.57 11.91 -3.54
N ALA A 136 -9.96 13.08 -3.02
CA ALA A 136 -9.70 13.44 -1.62
C ALA A 136 -10.36 12.46 -0.63
N SER A 137 -11.46 11.80 -1.00
CA SER A 137 -12.10 10.78 -0.17
C SER A 137 -11.26 9.50 -0.02
N ASP A 138 -10.34 9.25 -0.94
CA ASP A 138 -9.38 8.14 -0.90
C ASP A 138 -8.00 8.55 -0.37
N TYR A 139 -7.80 9.84 -0.06
CA TYR A 139 -6.59 10.29 0.61
C TYR A 139 -6.77 10.21 2.13
N TYR A 140 -6.35 9.10 2.69
CA TYR A 140 -6.53 8.77 4.09
C TYR A 140 -5.53 9.53 4.96
N THR A 141 -6.05 10.34 5.88
CA THR A 141 -5.29 11.14 6.85
C THR A 141 -5.86 10.99 8.24
N VAL A 142 -5.08 11.36 9.28
CA VAL A 142 -5.54 11.40 10.66
C VAL A 142 -6.53 12.56 10.84
N ALA A 143 -7.48 12.44 11.75
CA ALA A 143 -8.57 13.42 11.96
C ALA A 143 -8.09 14.84 12.21
N SER A 144 -6.90 15.03 12.79
CA SER A 144 -6.25 16.32 13.02
C SER A 144 -5.55 16.91 11.80
N ALA A 145 -5.35 16.12 10.72
CA ALA A 145 -4.65 16.56 9.52
C ALA A 145 -5.41 17.66 8.77
N SER A 146 -4.68 18.59 8.16
CA SER A 146 -5.24 19.72 7.42
C SER A 146 -5.84 19.31 6.08
N SER A 147 -5.40 18.20 5.49
CA SER A 147 -5.80 17.69 4.17
C SER A 147 -6.31 16.25 4.24
N GLY A 148 -6.93 15.78 3.16
CA GLY A 148 -7.47 14.43 3.03
C GLY A 148 -8.77 14.20 3.78
N ASN A 149 -9.15 12.91 3.88
CA ASN A 149 -10.48 12.52 4.35
C ASN A 149 -10.64 12.47 5.88
N LYS A 150 -9.56 12.57 6.64
CA LYS A 150 -9.56 12.54 8.12
C LYS A 150 -10.19 11.29 8.74
N LYS A 151 -10.05 10.14 8.09
CA LYS A 151 -10.66 8.88 8.53
C LYS A 151 -9.69 7.93 9.22
N LEU A 152 -8.39 8.21 9.23
CA LEU A 152 -7.43 7.41 9.98
C LEU A 152 -7.47 7.74 11.46
N SER A 153 -7.46 6.70 12.29
CA SER A 153 -7.22 6.83 13.74
C SER A 153 -5.73 7.01 14.04
N TYR A 154 -4.86 6.45 13.18
CA TYR A 154 -3.41 6.43 13.39
C TYR A 154 -2.67 6.78 12.10
N PRO A 155 -1.48 7.43 12.18
CA PRO A 155 -0.69 7.87 11.01
C PRO A 155 0.11 6.70 10.41
N ILE A 156 -0.59 5.67 9.96
CA ILE A 156 -0.01 4.44 9.41
C ILE A 156 -0.86 3.92 8.25
N GLY A 157 -0.22 3.29 7.28
CA GLY A 157 -0.87 2.69 6.11
C GLY A 157 0.02 1.67 5.42
N LEU A 158 -0.16 1.52 4.11
CA LEU A 158 0.62 0.65 3.25
C LEU A 158 1.25 1.46 2.11
N ILE A 159 2.20 0.83 1.39
CA ILE A 159 2.79 1.38 0.17
C ILE A 159 1.76 1.34 -0.96
N THR A 160 1.82 2.30 -1.89
CA THR A 160 1.01 2.28 -3.11
C THR A 160 1.75 1.61 -4.26
N ALA A 161 1.02 1.13 -5.28
CA ALA A 161 1.62 0.61 -6.51
C ALA A 161 2.46 1.68 -7.21
N ASP A 162 2.02 2.94 -7.20
CA ASP A 162 2.76 4.07 -7.75
C ASP A 162 4.14 4.25 -7.08
N GLU A 163 4.19 4.17 -5.74
CA GLU A 163 5.45 4.23 -4.99
C GLU A 163 6.38 3.06 -5.31
N VAL A 164 5.81 1.88 -5.57
CA VAL A 164 6.58 0.70 -6.00
C VAL A 164 7.15 0.93 -7.40
N MET A 165 6.40 1.54 -8.32
CA MET A 165 6.91 1.91 -9.66
C MET A 165 8.04 2.93 -9.57
N PHE A 166 7.94 3.94 -8.71
CA PHE A 166 9.05 4.88 -8.46
C PHE A 166 10.28 4.22 -7.86
N ALA A 167 10.13 3.10 -7.16
CA ALA A 167 11.27 2.28 -6.69
C ALA A 167 11.90 1.42 -7.81
N GLY A 168 11.50 1.62 -9.06
CA GLY A 168 12.07 0.98 -10.25
C GLY A 168 11.41 -0.35 -10.64
N HIS A 169 10.26 -0.68 -10.06
CA HIS A 169 9.42 -1.75 -10.57
C HIS A 169 8.52 -1.20 -11.68
N GLY A 170 8.13 -2.00 -12.62
CA GLY A 170 7.29 -1.56 -13.73
C GLY A 170 6.22 -2.57 -14.06
N GLY A 171 5.18 -2.07 -14.69
CA GLY A 171 4.18 -2.85 -15.39
C GLY A 171 4.37 -2.72 -16.90
N GLY A 172 3.69 -3.54 -17.63
CA GLY A 172 3.58 -3.48 -19.09
C GLY A 172 2.60 -4.54 -19.54
N ILE A 173 1.82 -4.23 -20.58
CA ILE A 173 1.09 -5.26 -21.30
C ILE A 173 2.03 -5.75 -22.39
N PHE A 174 2.32 -7.04 -22.41
CA PHE A 174 2.97 -7.70 -23.53
C PHE A 174 2.02 -8.75 -24.10
N ASP A 175 1.69 -8.59 -25.39
CA ASP A 175 0.97 -9.57 -26.23
C ASP A 175 -0.40 -10.05 -25.73
N GLY A 176 -1.19 -9.15 -25.14
CA GLY A 176 -2.59 -9.47 -24.77
C GLY A 176 -2.74 -10.41 -23.57
N GLU A 177 -1.66 -10.84 -22.99
CA GLU A 177 -1.63 -11.54 -21.71
C GLU A 177 -1.05 -10.65 -20.61
N TYR A 178 -1.58 -10.81 -19.40
CA TYR A 178 -1.24 -10.00 -18.21
C TYR A 178 0.17 -10.30 -17.73
N ASN A 179 1.18 -9.72 -18.38
CA ASN A 179 2.56 -9.78 -17.94
C ASN A 179 2.95 -8.48 -17.26
N TYR A 180 2.68 -8.37 -15.96
CA TYR A 180 3.07 -7.27 -15.09
C TYR A 180 4.58 -7.26 -14.80
N MET A 181 5.44 -7.42 -15.79
CA MET A 181 6.79 -7.85 -15.51
C MET A 181 7.88 -6.88 -15.88
N LYS A 182 8.12 -5.89 -15.02
CA LYS A 182 9.47 -5.42 -14.86
C LYS A 182 9.89 -5.63 -13.41
N SER A 183 10.49 -6.79 -13.12
CA SER A 183 11.08 -7.03 -11.81
C SER A 183 12.38 -6.22 -11.66
N ASN A 184 12.56 -5.63 -10.51
CA ASN A 184 13.85 -5.09 -10.08
C ASN A 184 14.37 -5.93 -8.92
N SER A 185 15.04 -7.04 -9.22
CA SER A 185 15.58 -7.97 -8.22
C SER A 185 16.58 -7.33 -7.24
N LYS A 186 17.09 -6.14 -7.56
CA LYS A 186 17.98 -5.35 -6.69
C LYS A 186 17.24 -4.29 -5.87
N SER A 187 15.91 -4.24 -5.98
CA SER A 187 15.11 -3.31 -5.18
C SER A 187 15.08 -3.72 -3.71
N TYR A 188 15.04 -2.73 -2.83
CA TYR A 188 14.80 -2.95 -1.40
C TYR A 188 13.40 -3.53 -1.12
N LEU A 189 12.48 -3.48 -2.07
CA LEU A 189 11.14 -4.05 -1.96
C LEU A 189 11.09 -5.56 -2.24
N VAL A 190 12.14 -6.15 -2.84
CA VAL A 190 12.25 -7.59 -3.02
C VAL A 190 12.69 -8.22 -1.70
N THR A 191 11.79 -8.95 -1.07
CA THR A 191 11.99 -9.48 0.29
C THR A 191 11.79 -10.99 0.40
N GLY A 192 11.56 -11.66 -0.73
CA GLY A 192 11.35 -13.12 -0.78
C GLY A 192 9.90 -13.56 -0.49
N THR A 193 8.98 -12.61 -0.30
CA THR A 193 7.56 -12.89 0.00
C THR A 193 6.63 -11.99 -0.80
N PHE A 194 5.38 -12.44 -0.96
CA PHE A 194 4.30 -11.60 -1.48
C PHE A 194 3.81 -10.63 -0.40
N PHE A 195 3.68 -9.36 -0.74
CA PHE A 195 3.05 -8.39 0.17
C PHE A 195 2.05 -7.48 -0.54
N ALA A 196 1.01 -7.11 0.20
CA ALA A 196 -0.06 -6.26 -0.29
C ALA A 196 0.38 -4.79 -0.42
N THR A 197 -0.08 -4.14 -1.49
CA THR A 197 -0.10 -2.69 -1.60
C THR A 197 -1.45 -2.12 -1.14
N MET A 198 -1.56 -0.80 -1.07
CA MET A 198 -2.81 -0.13 -0.77
C MET A 198 -3.67 0.09 -2.03
N THR A 199 -3.11 -0.13 -3.22
CA THR A 199 -3.71 0.25 -4.50
C THR A 199 -4.63 -0.85 -5.02
N PRO A 200 -5.91 -0.54 -5.27
CA PRO A 200 -6.84 -1.43 -5.97
C PRO A 200 -6.36 -1.73 -7.39
N ALA A 201 -6.46 -2.99 -7.80
CA ALA A 201 -6.25 -3.38 -9.18
C ALA A 201 -7.56 -3.39 -9.97
N GLY A 202 -8.64 -3.84 -9.34
CA GLY A 202 -9.95 -3.88 -9.98
C GLY A 202 -10.86 -4.94 -9.38
N GLY A 203 -11.95 -5.18 -10.07
CA GLY A 203 -12.82 -6.31 -9.83
C GLY A 203 -13.29 -6.87 -11.17
N TYR A 204 -13.09 -8.13 -11.44
CA TYR A 204 -13.49 -8.73 -12.70
C TYR A 204 -14.08 -10.14 -12.51
N ASN A 205 -14.80 -10.57 -13.54
CA ASN A 205 -15.40 -11.90 -13.59
C ASN A 205 -14.37 -12.90 -14.15
N LEU A 206 -13.90 -13.80 -13.32
CA LEU A 206 -13.03 -14.87 -13.76
C LEU A 206 -13.78 -15.90 -14.61
N TYR A 207 -13.33 -16.09 -15.85
CA TYR A 207 -13.73 -17.20 -16.72
C TYR A 207 -15.23 -17.28 -17.08
N GLY A 208 -15.94 -16.15 -17.17
CA GLY A 208 -17.35 -16.16 -17.54
C GLY A 208 -18.26 -16.79 -16.48
N THR A 209 -17.79 -16.99 -15.28
CA THR A 209 -18.57 -17.42 -14.12
C THR A 209 -19.20 -16.21 -13.44
N ASN A 210 -20.22 -16.42 -12.60
CA ASN A 210 -20.81 -15.33 -11.80
C ASN A 210 -19.94 -14.91 -10.61
N TYR A 211 -18.65 -15.25 -10.60
CA TYR A 211 -17.71 -14.94 -9.53
C TYR A 211 -16.88 -13.70 -9.90
N TRP A 212 -17.12 -12.63 -9.18
CA TRP A 212 -16.44 -11.36 -9.30
C TRP A 212 -15.36 -11.28 -8.24
N ASN A 213 -14.11 -11.14 -8.62
CA ASN A 213 -13.02 -10.97 -7.67
C ASN A 213 -12.68 -9.50 -7.48
N ALA A 214 -12.71 -9.07 -6.24
CA ALA A 214 -12.11 -7.82 -5.83
C ALA A 214 -10.59 -8.03 -5.70
N LEU A 215 -9.79 -7.22 -6.39
CA LEU A 215 -8.34 -7.41 -6.52
C LEU A 215 -7.58 -6.18 -6.05
N ILE A 216 -6.47 -6.44 -5.38
CA ILE A 216 -5.46 -5.44 -5.03
C ILE A 216 -4.14 -5.78 -5.73
N PHE A 217 -3.30 -4.77 -5.97
CA PHE A 217 -1.92 -5.04 -6.35
C PHE A 217 -1.12 -5.59 -5.19
N VAL A 218 -0.31 -6.59 -5.51
CA VAL A 218 0.68 -7.18 -4.62
C VAL A 218 2.04 -7.17 -5.30
N ILE A 219 3.10 -7.25 -4.51
CA ILE A 219 4.47 -7.44 -5.02
C ILE A 219 4.88 -8.87 -4.71
N SER A 220 5.28 -9.58 -5.75
CA SER A 220 5.70 -10.97 -5.64
C SER A 220 7.05 -11.12 -4.93
N SER A 221 7.39 -12.35 -4.57
CA SER A 221 8.69 -12.68 -3.95
C SER A 221 9.90 -12.30 -4.79
N SER A 222 9.73 -12.22 -6.11
CA SER A 222 10.76 -11.78 -7.07
C SER A 222 10.70 -10.30 -7.42
N GLY A 223 9.74 -9.56 -6.86
CA GLY A 223 9.59 -8.13 -7.08
C GLY A 223 8.75 -7.75 -8.30
N ASN A 224 8.00 -8.68 -8.87
CA ASN A 224 7.05 -8.38 -9.93
C ASN A 224 5.77 -7.79 -9.35
N PHE A 225 5.11 -6.91 -10.09
CA PHE A 225 3.71 -6.65 -9.85
C PHE A 225 2.89 -7.89 -10.14
N ASP A 226 1.89 -8.11 -9.32
CA ASP A 226 0.87 -9.12 -9.50
C ASP A 226 -0.44 -8.56 -8.91
N ASP A 227 -1.55 -9.20 -9.17
CA ASP A 227 -2.78 -8.94 -8.46
C ASP A 227 -3.16 -10.13 -7.58
N SER A 228 -3.91 -9.85 -6.55
CA SER A 228 -4.40 -10.88 -5.65
C SER A 228 -5.80 -10.57 -5.20
N SER A 229 -6.63 -11.61 -5.12
CA SER A 229 -7.94 -11.46 -4.50
C SER A 229 -7.81 -11.00 -3.04
N VAL A 230 -8.66 -10.06 -2.66
CA VAL A 230 -8.64 -9.46 -1.32
C VAL A 230 -8.81 -10.47 -0.18
N TYR A 231 -9.39 -11.64 -0.45
CA TYR A 231 -9.53 -12.71 0.56
C TYR A 231 -8.29 -13.60 0.69
N ASN A 232 -7.33 -13.51 -0.25
CA ASN A 232 -6.08 -14.24 -0.13
C ASN A 232 -5.23 -13.67 1.00
N THR A 233 -4.59 -14.56 1.73
CA THR A 233 -3.63 -14.15 2.76
C THR A 233 -2.32 -13.75 2.10
N THR A 234 -1.90 -12.53 2.33
CA THR A 234 -0.62 -11.96 1.88
C THR A 234 0.16 -11.39 3.06
N CYS A 235 1.45 -11.22 2.92
CA CYS A 235 2.21 -10.44 3.89
C CYS A 235 1.83 -8.96 3.82
N PHE A 236 2.08 -8.23 4.90
CA PHE A 236 1.95 -6.77 4.89
C PHE A 236 3.16 -6.10 5.53
N LYS A 237 3.48 -4.92 5.03
CA LYS A 237 4.61 -4.09 5.46
C LYS A 237 4.07 -2.70 5.80
N PRO A 238 3.99 -2.35 7.09
CA PRO A 238 3.51 -1.03 7.50
C PRO A 238 4.34 0.11 6.91
N VAL A 239 3.66 1.21 6.56
CA VAL A 239 4.27 2.45 6.10
C VAL A 239 3.90 3.57 7.06
N ILE A 240 4.89 4.38 7.41
CA ILE A 240 4.76 5.56 8.28
C ILE A 240 5.42 6.78 7.66
N ASN A 241 5.12 7.95 8.19
CA ASN A 241 5.81 9.20 7.86
C ASN A 241 6.40 9.78 9.14
N LEU A 242 7.72 9.98 9.19
CA LEU A 242 8.38 10.72 10.27
C LEU A 242 8.27 12.22 10.03
N LYS A 243 8.14 12.99 11.10
CA LYS A 243 8.19 14.46 11.02
C LYS A 243 9.52 14.94 10.45
N PRO A 244 9.55 16.12 9.80
CA PRO A 244 10.76 16.66 9.19
C PRO A 244 11.82 17.12 10.21
N ASP A 245 11.43 17.33 11.45
CA ASP A 245 12.27 17.84 12.53
C ASP A 245 12.93 16.75 13.39
N VAL A 246 12.82 15.49 12.98
CA VAL A 246 13.48 14.38 13.70
C VAL A 246 15.00 14.48 13.55
N THR A 247 15.70 14.27 14.65
CA THR A 247 17.16 14.20 14.64
C THR A 247 17.61 12.83 14.18
N ILE A 248 18.50 12.80 13.18
CA ILE A 248 19.04 11.57 12.59
C ILE A 248 20.55 11.52 12.80
N THR A 249 21.08 10.34 13.11
CA THR A 249 22.53 10.05 13.12
C THR A 249 22.79 8.80 12.29
N GLY A 250 24.04 8.54 11.89
CA GLY A 250 24.42 7.45 10.99
C GLY A 250 24.51 7.90 9.52
N SER A 251 24.98 7.01 8.65
CA SER A 251 25.22 7.28 7.22
C SER A 251 24.15 6.66 6.30
N GLY A 252 23.20 5.90 6.85
CA GLY A 252 22.11 5.24 6.08
C GLY A 252 22.55 3.99 5.31
N THR A 253 23.72 3.43 5.64
CA THR A 253 24.19 2.17 5.06
C THR A 253 23.70 0.96 5.87
N VAL A 254 23.86 -0.26 5.35
CA VAL A 254 23.51 -1.49 6.06
C VAL A 254 24.34 -1.65 7.34
N THR A 255 25.59 -1.21 7.32
CA THR A 255 26.51 -1.30 8.46
C THR A 255 26.46 -0.10 9.40
N ASP A 256 25.85 1.00 8.96
CA ASP A 256 25.67 2.24 9.74
C ASP A 256 24.30 2.87 9.36
N PRO A 257 23.20 2.24 9.76
CA PRO A 257 21.85 2.74 9.44
C PRO A 257 21.57 4.06 10.15
N TYR A 258 20.67 4.85 9.57
CA TYR A 258 20.17 6.03 10.26
C TYR A 258 19.46 5.66 11.57
N VAL A 259 19.81 6.34 12.63
CA VAL A 259 19.15 6.23 13.95
C VAL A 259 18.36 7.50 14.21
N ILE A 260 17.06 7.33 14.50
CA ILE A 260 16.15 8.42 14.88
C ILE A 260 16.21 8.58 16.39
N LYS A 261 16.47 9.81 16.85
CA LYS A 261 16.52 10.19 18.27
C LYS A 261 15.26 10.90 18.73
#